data_efa0d28ea515d010471de9733c8e61e5
#
_entry.id   efa0d28ea515d010471de9733c8e61e5
#
_cell.length_a   1.000
_cell.length_b   1.000
_cell.length_c   1.000
_cell.angle_alpha   90.00
_cell.angle_beta   90.00
_cell.angle_gamma   90.00
#
_symmetry.space_group_name_H-M   'P 1'
#
loop_
_entity.id
_entity.type
_entity.pdbx_description
1 polymer ?
#
loop_
_entity_poly.entity_id
_entity_poly.type
_entity_poly.pdbx_seq_one_letter_code
_entity_poly.pdbx_strand_id
1 'polypeptide(L)'
;MFLKRFLKSIFSSNLSFTTPIFVDDKENMELMVSELESENILAIDTEFDWRTTYHPKISLIQIASKNSIYIIDCLNINLKFLTQKLISDPTKLLIFHSVRSDATVLSSALKVYVKNVYDIQIAEKQISKKDIQAYGEIVKKYYHIKIDKEETQSNWLRRPLSENQINYAANDVRYLIPIYFIQKKILNKKMNQYSEVLKESEIQAEKGNEKLYKARLKRKKM
;
A
#
# COMPACT_ATOMS: atom_id res chain seq x y z
N MET A 1 16.56 -21.91 -12.84
CA MET A 1 17.12 -21.06 -13.89
C MET A 1 16.03 -20.34 -14.72
N PHE A 2 14.95 -21.01 -15.10
CA PHE A 2 13.83 -20.47 -15.89
C PHE A 2 13.07 -19.30 -15.19
N LEU A 3 12.83 -19.38 -13.88
CA LEU A 3 12.15 -18.34 -13.11
C LEU A 3 12.93 -17.01 -13.08
N LYS A 4 14.25 -17.05 -12.96
CA LYS A 4 15.13 -15.85 -13.00
C LYS A 4 15.09 -15.15 -14.37
N ARG A 5 14.99 -15.90 -15.46
CA ARG A 5 14.94 -15.36 -16.84
C ARG A 5 13.59 -14.74 -17.15
N PHE A 6 12.50 -15.36 -16.69
CA PHE A 6 11.13 -14.87 -16.85
C PHE A 6 10.89 -13.58 -16.02
N LEU A 7 11.41 -13.52 -14.79
CA LEU A 7 11.34 -12.33 -13.95
C LEU A 7 12.12 -11.15 -14.54
N LYS A 8 13.29 -11.41 -15.15
CA LYS A 8 14.02 -10.38 -15.88
C LYS A 8 13.22 -9.84 -17.08
N SER A 9 12.43 -10.65 -17.78
CA SER A 9 11.71 -10.21 -18.98
C SER A 9 10.45 -9.38 -18.68
N ILE A 10 9.80 -9.58 -17.53
CA ILE A 10 8.57 -8.86 -17.17
C ILE A 10 8.86 -7.57 -16.40
N PHE A 11 9.95 -7.50 -15.64
CA PHE A 11 10.23 -6.40 -14.71
C PHE A 11 11.66 -5.83 -14.85
N SER A 12 12.32 -6.08 -15.96
CA SER A 12 13.77 -5.99 -16.02
C SER A 12 14.36 -4.60 -16.17
N SER A 13 13.64 -3.51 -16.28
CA SER A 13 14.34 -2.25 -16.50
C SER A 13 13.71 -0.98 -15.92
N ASN A 14 12.39 -0.89 -15.69
CA ASN A 14 11.80 0.41 -15.46
C ASN A 14 11.43 0.73 -13.99
N LEU A 15 11.11 -0.26 -13.15
CA LEU A 15 10.59 0.02 -11.79
C LEU A 15 11.62 0.62 -10.83
N SER A 16 12.89 0.25 -10.93
CA SER A 16 13.94 0.80 -10.06
C SER A 16 14.28 2.26 -10.34
N PHE A 17 13.86 2.78 -11.51
CA PHE A 17 14.18 4.14 -11.96
C PHE A 17 12.96 5.04 -12.10
N THR A 18 11.75 4.56 -11.76
CA THR A 18 10.56 5.43 -11.81
C THR A 18 10.68 6.51 -10.75
N THR A 19 10.84 7.75 -11.19
CA THR A 19 10.80 8.92 -10.31
C THR A 19 9.40 9.08 -9.74
N PRO A 20 9.24 9.19 -8.42
CA PRO A 20 7.93 9.43 -7.84
C PRO A 20 7.39 10.81 -8.21
N ILE A 21 6.10 10.89 -8.44
CA ILE A 21 5.37 12.13 -8.72
C ILE A 21 4.75 12.61 -7.40
N PHE A 22 5.14 13.79 -6.95
CA PHE A 22 4.56 14.39 -5.76
C PHE A 22 3.28 15.14 -6.12
N VAL A 23 2.20 14.89 -5.35
CA VAL A 23 0.86 15.41 -5.57
C VAL A 23 0.43 16.19 -4.34
N ASP A 24 0.45 17.52 -4.42
CA ASP A 24 0.13 18.44 -3.33
C ASP A 24 -0.96 19.48 -3.68
N ASP A 25 -1.54 19.35 -4.87
CA ASP A 25 -2.64 20.19 -5.33
C ASP A 25 -3.79 19.37 -5.96
N LYS A 26 -4.92 20.04 -6.20
CA LYS A 26 -6.13 19.42 -6.72
C LYS A 26 -5.97 18.98 -8.18
N GLU A 27 -5.33 19.77 -9.01
CA GLU A 27 -5.19 19.52 -10.45
C GLU A 27 -4.35 18.26 -10.69
N ASN A 28 -3.18 18.18 -10.06
CA ASN A 28 -2.32 17.00 -10.12
C ASN A 28 -3.00 15.75 -9.53
N MET A 29 -3.84 15.91 -8.51
CA MET A 29 -4.63 14.79 -7.98
C MET A 29 -5.68 14.30 -8.98
N GLU A 30 -6.39 15.20 -9.67
CA GLU A 30 -7.38 14.81 -10.67
C GLU A 30 -6.73 14.14 -11.88
N LEU A 31 -5.57 14.63 -12.34
CA LEU A 31 -4.77 13.99 -13.39
C LEU A 31 -4.31 12.59 -12.99
N MET A 32 -3.75 12.43 -11.79
CA MET A 32 -3.35 11.13 -11.24
C MET A 32 -4.54 10.16 -11.17
N VAL A 33 -5.68 10.59 -10.64
CA VAL A 33 -6.86 9.72 -10.52
C VAL A 33 -7.34 9.29 -11.91
N SER A 34 -7.37 10.19 -12.89
CA SER A 34 -7.74 9.87 -14.27
C SER A 34 -6.80 8.84 -14.90
N GLU A 35 -5.49 8.94 -14.65
CA GLU A 35 -4.50 7.95 -15.11
C GLU A 35 -4.72 6.59 -14.46
N LEU A 36 -4.97 6.57 -13.16
CA LEU A 36 -5.10 5.34 -12.37
C LEU A 36 -6.50 4.71 -12.42
N GLU A 37 -7.51 5.41 -12.92
CA GLU A 37 -8.90 4.90 -12.98
C GLU A 37 -9.02 3.63 -13.83
N SER A 38 -8.20 3.49 -14.88
CA SER A 38 -8.17 2.29 -15.72
C SER A 38 -7.37 1.12 -15.16
N GLU A 39 -6.55 1.35 -14.11
CA GLU A 39 -5.72 0.31 -13.51
C GLU A 39 -6.53 -0.60 -12.58
N ASN A 40 -6.45 -1.91 -12.78
CA ASN A 40 -7.16 -2.89 -11.94
C ASN A 40 -6.39 -3.29 -10.68
N ILE A 41 -5.10 -2.96 -10.59
CA ILE A 41 -4.22 -3.31 -9.48
C ILE A 41 -3.43 -2.08 -9.07
N LEU A 42 -3.54 -1.70 -7.80
CA LEU A 42 -2.79 -0.60 -7.21
C LEU A 42 -2.06 -1.08 -5.95
N ALA A 43 -0.84 -0.63 -5.75
CA ALA A 43 -0.15 -0.78 -4.47
C ALA A 43 -0.38 0.47 -3.62
N ILE A 44 -0.61 0.29 -2.33
CA ILE A 44 -0.88 1.39 -1.41
C ILE A 44 -0.07 1.22 -0.12
N ASP A 45 0.43 2.33 0.39
CA ASP A 45 1.00 2.48 1.71
C ASP A 45 0.63 3.83 2.30
N THR A 46 0.81 4.05 3.61
CA THR A 46 0.47 5.32 4.26
C THR A 46 1.51 5.76 5.28
N GLU A 47 1.81 7.08 5.31
CA GLU A 47 2.55 7.69 6.40
C GLU A 47 1.64 8.52 7.30
N PHE A 48 1.79 8.38 8.61
CA PHE A 48 0.90 8.99 9.59
C PHE A 48 1.58 9.19 10.94
N ASP A 49 0.97 10.04 11.77
CA ASP A 49 1.41 10.26 13.15
C ASP A 49 0.24 10.04 14.12
N TRP A 50 0.47 9.32 15.21
CA TRP A 50 -0.43 9.20 16.35
C TRP A 50 0.23 9.40 17.71
N ARG A 51 1.42 9.97 17.74
CA ARG A 51 2.14 10.25 19.00
C ARG A 51 1.38 11.23 19.90
N THR A 52 0.58 12.11 19.32
CA THR A 52 -0.11 13.20 20.03
C THR A 52 -1.62 13.16 19.90
N THR A 53 -2.20 12.18 19.20
CA THR A 53 -3.65 12.14 18.88
C THR A 53 -4.24 10.76 19.13
N TYR A 54 -5.52 10.71 19.53
CA TYR A 54 -6.25 9.45 19.70
C TYR A 54 -6.49 8.71 18.36
N HIS A 55 -6.61 9.45 17.27
CA HIS A 55 -6.72 8.91 15.91
C HIS A 55 -5.47 9.24 15.12
N PRO A 56 -4.99 8.33 14.26
CA PRO A 56 -3.84 8.63 13.42
C PRO A 56 -4.15 9.83 12.51
N LYS A 57 -3.20 10.77 12.47
CA LYS A 57 -3.23 11.88 11.52
C LYS A 57 -2.47 11.44 10.27
N ILE A 58 -3.20 11.20 9.18
CA ILE A 58 -2.60 10.84 7.91
C ILE A 58 -1.77 12.00 7.37
N SER A 59 -0.60 11.70 6.86
CA SER A 59 0.31 12.66 6.25
C SER A 59 0.49 12.42 4.76
N LEU A 60 0.74 11.17 4.37
CA LEU A 60 0.92 10.78 2.99
C LEU A 60 0.09 9.54 2.66
N ILE A 61 -0.31 9.44 1.40
CA ILE A 61 -0.72 8.19 0.76
C ILE A 61 0.25 7.95 -0.39
N GLN A 62 0.86 6.79 -0.43
CA GLN A 62 1.63 6.33 -1.56
C GLN A 62 0.75 5.42 -2.41
N ILE A 63 0.75 5.66 -3.73
CA ILE A 63 0.07 4.79 -4.68
C ILE A 63 1.03 4.44 -5.82
N ALA A 64 1.19 3.15 -6.09
CA ALA A 64 1.89 2.73 -7.30
C ALA A 64 0.97 1.92 -8.21
N SER A 65 1.09 2.18 -9.49
CA SER A 65 0.61 1.34 -10.60
C SER A 65 1.77 0.52 -11.16
N LYS A 66 1.55 -0.13 -12.28
CA LYS A 66 2.61 -0.82 -13.00
C LYS A 66 3.71 0.13 -13.50
N ASN A 67 3.36 1.37 -13.81
CA ASN A 67 4.22 2.31 -14.53
C ASN A 67 4.56 3.58 -13.75
N SER A 68 3.77 3.94 -12.74
CA SER A 68 3.87 5.23 -12.04
C SER A 68 3.86 5.04 -10.54
N ILE A 69 4.52 5.94 -9.81
CA ILE A 69 4.50 6.03 -8.35
C ILE A 69 4.09 7.46 -7.97
N TYR A 70 3.08 7.57 -7.13
CA TYR A 70 2.55 8.83 -6.64
C TYR A 70 2.71 8.93 -5.13
N ILE A 71 3.16 10.10 -4.66
CA ILE A 71 3.23 10.46 -3.24
C ILE A 71 2.26 11.61 -3.03
N ILE A 72 1.14 11.33 -2.37
CA ILE A 72 0.05 12.28 -2.19
C ILE A 72 0.16 12.97 -0.84
N ASP A 73 0.29 14.30 -0.82
CA ASP A 73 0.28 15.10 0.39
C ASP A 73 -1.16 15.24 0.92
N CYS A 74 -1.45 14.57 2.03
CA CYS A 74 -2.78 14.51 2.62
C CYS A 74 -3.11 15.71 3.54
N LEU A 75 -2.18 16.64 3.77
CA LEU A 75 -2.37 17.71 4.73
C LEU A 75 -3.26 18.84 4.20
N ASN A 76 -3.17 19.11 2.89
CA ASN A 76 -3.79 20.29 2.28
C ASN A 76 -4.78 19.98 1.15
N ILE A 77 -4.94 18.71 0.76
CA ILE A 77 -5.79 18.31 -0.37
C ILE A 77 -7.07 17.62 0.12
N ASN A 78 -8.19 17.87 -0.56
CA ASN A 78 -9.42 17.12 -0.35
C ASN A 78 -9.35 15.76 -1.05
N LEU A 79 -9.17 14.71 -0.27
CA LEU A 79 -8.97 13.34 -0.75
C LEU A 79 -10.26 12.60 -1.14
N LYS A 80 -11.43 13.25 -1.11
CA LYS A 80 -12.72 12.59 -1.37
C LYS A 80 -12.78 11.96 -2.77
N PHE A 81 -12.29 12.66 -3.78
CA PHE A 81 -12.28 12.17 -5.16
C PHE A 81 -11.38 10.92 -5.31
N LEU A 82 -10.15 10.99 -4.78
CA LEU A 82 -9.21 9.87 -4.75
C LEU A 82 -9.84 8.64 -4.06
N THR A 83 -10.45 8.86 -2.88
CA THR A 83 -11.02 7.75 -2.10
C THR A 83 -12.17 7.07 -2.82
N GLN A 84 -13.05 7.85 -3.47
CA GLN A 84 -14.20 7.31 -4.21
C GLN A 84 -13.80 6.55 -5.48
N LYS A 85 -12.82 7.05 -6.21
CA LYS A 85 -12.43 6.52 -7.52
C LYS A 85 -11.41 5.38 -7.46
N LEU A 86 -10.55 5.38 -6.45
CA LEU A 86 -9.46 4.41 -6.36
C LEU A 86 -9.57 3.48 -5.15
N ILE A 87 -9.68 4.01 -3.93
CA ILE A 87 -9.59 3.20 -2.71
C ILE A 87 -10.89 2.44 -2.41
N SER A 88 -12.05 3.04 -2.73
CA SER A 88 -13.36 2.42 -2.50
C SER A 88 -13.91 1.69 -3.72
N ASP A 89 -13.20 1.67 -4.83
CA ASP A 89 -13.62 0.97 -6.03
C ASP A 89 -13.49 -0.56 -5.84
N PRO A 90 -14.60 -1.31 -5.82
CA PRO A 90 -14.57 -2.75 -5.56
C PRO A 90 -13.95 -3.57 -6.71
N THR A 91 -13.73 -2.97 -7.88
CA THR A 91 -13.10 -3.64 -9.02
C THR A 91 -11.59 -3.65 -8.94
N LYS A 92 -10.99 -2.80 -8.12
CA LYS A 92 -9.54 -2.68 -7.96
C LYS A 92 -9.03 -3.61 -6.87
N LEU A 93 -7.98 -4.37 -7.19
CA LEU A 93 -7.22 -5.12 -6.20
C LEU A 93 -6.14 -4.21 -5.59
N LEU A 94 -6.22 -4.00 -4.29
CA LEU A 94 -5.28 -3.16 -3.55
C LEU A 94 -4.20 -4.02 -2.88
N ILE A 95 -2.94 -3.76 -3.20
CA ILE A 95 -1.78 -4.50 -2.69
C ILE A 95 -1.14 -3.73 -1.54
N PHE A 96 -0.96 -4.38 -0.41
CA PHE A 96 -0.34 -3.83 0.79
C PHE A 96 0.79 -4.73 1.33
N HIS A 97 1.58 -4.17 2.22
CA HIS A 97 2.38 -4.91 3.19
C HIS A 97 1.85 -4.61 4.60
N SER A 98 1.29 -5.60 5.29
CA SER A 98 0.70 -5.42 6.63
C SER A 98 -0.54 -4.51 6.65
N VAL A 99 -1.51 -4.78 5.81
CA VAL A 99 -2.71 -3.97 5.48
C VAL A 99 -3.49 -3.43 6.69
N ARG A 100 -3.41 -4.07 7.86
CA ARG A 100 -4.22 -3.72 9.03
C ARG A 100 -3.99 -2.30 9.53
N SER A 101 -2.74 -1.82 9.54
CA SER A 101 -2.40 -0.45 9.97
C SER A 101 -2.96 0.58 8.99
N ASP A 102 -2.72 0.37 7.69
CA ASP A 102 -3.18 1.27 6.64
C ASP A 102 -4.72 1.34 6.59
N ALA A 103 -5.39 0.18 6.68
CA ALA A 103 -6.85 0.15 6.78
C ALA A 103 -7.36 0.93 7.99
N THR A 104 -6.66 0.88 9.15
CA THR A 104 -7.00 1.70 10.33
C THR A 104 -6.84 3.19 10.04
N VAL A 105 -5.75 3.59 9.40
CA VAL A 105 -5.46 5.00 9.08
C VAL A 105 -6.46 5.52 8.05
N LEU A 106 -6.59 4.83 6.92
CA LEU A 106 -7.50 5.22 5.83
C LEU A 106 -8.95 5.28 6.30
N SER A 107 -9.40 4.29 7.07
CA SER A 107 -10.76 4.29 7.59
C SER A 107 -11.00 5.40 8.62
N SER A 108 -10.05 5.69 9.51
CA SER A 108 -10.21 6.75 10.52
C SER A 108 -10.09 8.14 9.93
N ALA A 109 -9.14 8.39 9.03
CA ALA A 109 -8.91 9.70 8.43
C ALA A 109 -9.91 10.02 7.31
N LEU A 110 -10.16 9.08 6.40
CA LEU A 110 -10.92 9.31 5.18
C LEU A 110 -12.34 8.74 5.20
N LYS A 111 -12.70 7.99 6.25
CA LYS A 111 -14.03 7.35 6.40
C LYS A 111 -14.35 6.34 5.29
N VAL A 112 -13.32 5.71 4.76
CA VAL A 112 -13.44 4.64 3.74
C VAL A 112 -13.23 3.27 4.36
N TYR A 113 -13.80 2.24 3.73
CA TYR A 113 -13.53 0.84 4.05
C TYR A 113 -12.61 0.27 2.98
N VAL A 114 -11.42 -0.13 3.41
CA VAL A 114 -10.45 -0.81 2.55
C VAL A 114 -10.94 -2.25 2.33
N LYS A 115 -11.09 -2.64 1.08
CA LYS A 115 -11.58 -3.95 0.63
C LYS A 115 -10.86 -4.41 -0.62
N ASN A 116 -11.09 -5.66 -1.01
CA ASN A 116 -10.47 -6.29 -2.17
C ASN A 116 -8.94 -6.15 -2.10
N VAL A 117 -8.37 -6.71 -1.05
CA VAL A 117 -6.97 -6.52 -0.69
C VAL A 117 -6.14 -7.80 -0.83
N TYR A 118 -4.87 -7.61 -1.14
CA TYR A 118 -3.85 -8.64 -1.07
C TYR A 118 -2.68 -8.11 -0.23
N ASP A 119 -2.34 -8.83 0.83
CA ASP A 119 -1.22 -8.51 1.71
C ASP A 119 -0.02 -9.40 1.38
N ILE A 120 1.05 -8.79 0.87
CA ILE A 120 2.27 -9.53 0.50
C ILE A 120 2.96 -10.19 1.70
N GLN A 121 2.76 -9.67 2.92
CA GLN A 121 3.31 -10.23 4.15
C GLN A 121 2.61 -11.55 4.52
N ILE A 122 1.27 -11.60 4.42
CA ILE A 122 0.48 -12.80 4.62
C ILE A 122 0.83 -13.86 3.57
N ALA A 123 0.94 -13.43 2.31
CA ALA A 123 1.35 -14.30 1.22
C ALA A 123 2.74 -14.89 1.44
N GLU A 124 3.69 -14.06 1.89
CA GLU A 124 5.05 -14.51 2.16
C GLU A 124 5.10 -15.53 3.30
N LYS A 125 4.34 -15.31 4.36
CA LYS A 125 4.17 -16.30 5.45
C LYS A 125 3.64 -17.62 4.92
N GLN A 126 2.62 -17.61 4.05
CA GLN A 126 2.05 -18.81 3.44
C GLN A 126 3.04 -19.55 2.53
N ILE A 127 3.87 -18.82 1.79
CA ILE A 127 4.87 -19.38 0.86
C ILE A 127 6.07 -19.96 1.61
N SER A 128 6.64 -19.19 2.54
CA SER A 128 7.89 -19.54 3.22
C SER A 128 7.69 -20.51 4.40
N LYS A 129 6.47 -20.56 4.95
CA LYS A 129 6.15 -21.27 6.20
C LYS A 129 6.96 -20.78 7.41
N LYS A 130 7.44 -19.55 7.33
CA LYS A 130 8.18 -18.85 8.39
C LYS A 130 7.28 -17.83 9.08
N ASP A 131 7.81 -17.20 10.12
CA ASP A 131 7.15 -16.07 10.78
C ASP A 131 6.97 -14.87 9.85
N ILE A 132 6.23 -13.89 10.34
CA ILE A 132 5.97 -12.62 9.65
C ILE A 132 7.29 -11.95 9.31
N GLN A 133 7.46 -11.55 8.04
CA GLN A 133 8.66 -10.90 7.53
C GLN A 133 8.41 -9.41 7.29
N ALA A 134 9.41 -8.59 7.61
CA ALA A 134 9.39 -7.17 7.29
C ALA A 134 9.49 -6.95 5.77
N TYR A 135 8.93 -5.83 5.28
CA TYR A 135 8.93 -5.47 3.87
C TYR A 135 10.33 -5.57 3.22
N GLY A 136 11.34 -4.95 3.85
CA GLY A 136 12.71 -4.97 3.33
C GLY A 136 13.32 -6.38 3.22
N GLU A 137 12.88 -7.33 4.06
CA GLU A 137 13.32 -8.74 3.96
C GLU A 137 12.67 -9.43 2.76
N ILE A 138 11.40 -9.15 2.51
CA ILE A 138 10.68 -9.67 1.34
C ILE A 138 11.28 -9.11 0.06
N VAL A 139 11.55 -7.80 -0.01
CA VAL A 139 12.22 -7.17 -1.15
C VAL A 139 13.62 -7.77 -1.36
N LYS A 140 14.43 -7.90 -0.31
CA LYS A 140 15.76 -8.50 -0.37
C LYS A 140 15.71 -9.94 -0.91
N LYS A 141 14.71 -10.74 -0.49
CA LYS A 141 14.53 -12.11 -0.96
C LYS A 141 14.30 -12.20 -2.46
N TYR A 142 13.43 -11.34 -3.01
CA TYR A 142 13.01 -11.43 -4.42
C TYR A 142 13.90 -10.62 -5.37
N TYR A 143 14.45 -9.49 -4.90
CA TYR A 143 15.17 -8.54 -5.73
C TYR A 143 16.66 -8.40 -5.39
N HIS A 144 17.12 -8.93 -4.25
CA HIS A 144 18.49 -8.76 -3.73
C HIS A 144 18.84 -7.28 -3.43
N ILE A 145 17.84 -6.45 -3.22
CA ILE A 145 17.96 -5.02 -2.89
C ILE A 145 17.76 -4.85 -1.38
N LYS A 146 18.58 -4.03 -0.76
CA LYS A 146 18.42 -3.59 0.64
C LYS A 146 17.63 -2.27 0.62
N ILE A 147 16.45 -2.27 1.26
CA ILE A 147 15.66 -1.05 1.48
C ILE A 147 16.24 -0.31 2.69
N ASP A 148 16.41 0.99 2.54
CA ASP A 148 16.78 1.88 3.64
C ASP A 148 15.61 2.03 4.61
N LYS A 149 15.91 2.17 5.91
CA LYS A 149 14.93 2.30 7.00
C LYS A 149 15.12 3.59 7.81
N GLU A 150 15.97 4.50 7.35
CA GLU A 150 16.35 5.70 8.12
C GLU A 150 15.15 6.62 8.40
N GLU A 151 14.17 6.66 7.50
CA GLU A 151 13.00 7.53 7.62
C GLU A 151 11.79 6.91 8.36
N THR A 152 11.88 5.67 8.85
CA THR A 152 10.76 4.96 9.52
C THR A 152 10.17 5.75 10.69
N GLN A 153 10.97 6.56 11.41
CA GLN A 153 10.55 7.37 12.55
C GLN A 153 10.60 8.88 12.25
N SER A 154 10.62 9.24 10.98
CA SER A 154 10.69 10.62 10.55
C SER A 154 9.46 11.44 10.96
N ASN A 155 9.60 12.76 10.99
CA ASN A 155 8.47 13.65 11.22
C ASN A 155 7.70 13.88 9.91
N TRP A 156 6.79 12.96 9.61
CA TRP A 156 5.98 13.00 8.40
C TRP A 156 5.01 14.18 8.30
N LEU A 157 4.72 14.88 9.39
CA LEU A 157 3.86 16.07 9.37
C LEU A 157 4.61 17.36 9.01
N ARG A 158 5.95 17.33 8.98
CA ARG A 158 6.76 18.50 8.60
C ARG A 158 6.70 18.70 7.08
N ARG A 159 6.74 19.99 6.67
CA ARG A 159 6.87 20.40 5.25
C ARG A 159 7.97 21.47 5.15
N PRO A 160 8.70 21.52 4.03
CA PRO A 160 8.68 20.54 2.93
C PRO A 160 9.25 19.18 3.37
N LEU A 161 8.91 18.11 2.65
CA LEU A 161 9.56 16.81 2.80
C LEU A 161 10.97 16.86 2.19
N SER A 162 11.90 16.09 2.77
CA SER A 162 13.20 15.90 2.17
C SER A 162 13.15 14.93 1.00
N GLU A 163 14.15 14.97 0.12
CA GLU A 163 14.28 13.98 -0.96
C GLU A 163 14.37 12.54 -0.41
N ASN A 164 15.04 12.36 0.73
CA ASN A 164 15.13 11.05 1.39
C ASN A 164 13.76 10.55 1.83
N GLN A 165 12.92 11.42 2.42
CA GLN A 165 11.54 11.08 2.78
C GLN A 165 10.71 10.69 1.55
N ILE A 166 10.79 11.44 0.46
CA ILE A 166 10.05 11.13 -0.78
C ILE A 166 10.53 9.79 -1.37
N ASN A 167 11.83 9.55 -1.41
CA ASN A 167 12.39 8.30 -1.91
C ASN A 167 12.05 7.10 -1.03
N TYR A 168 12.06 7.29 0.29
CA TYR A 168 11.63 6.28 1.25
C TYR A 168 10.18 5.88 1.00
N ALA A 169 9.26 6.85 1.02
CA ALA A 169 7.84 6.64 0.78
C ALA A 169 7.56 5.97 -0.59
N ALA A 170 8.30 6.34 -1.64
CA ALA A 170 8.20 5.70 -2.95
C ALA A 170 8.66 4.23 -2.90
N ASN A 171 9.69 3.92 -2.12
CA ASN A 171 10.21 2.56 -2.01
C ASN A 171 9.25 1.62 -1.29
N ASP A 172 8.40 2.12 -0.37
CA ASP A 172 7.44 1.30 0.36
C ASP A 172 6.33 0.72 -0.54
N VAL A 173 6.05 1.35 -1.69
CA VAL A 173 5.09 0.81 -2.69
C VAL A 173 5.74 0.22 -3.94
N ARG A 174 7.00 0.58 -4.22
CA ARG A 174 7.70 0.27 -5.49
C ARG A 174 7.69 -1.21 -5.86
N TYR A 175 7.87 -2.08 -4.88
CA TYR A 175 8.04 -3.52 -5.10
C TYR A 175 6.76 -4.33 -4.81
N LEU A 176 5.68 -3.71 -4.34
CA LEU A 176 4.47 -4.42 -3.94
C LEU A 176 3.82 -5.17 -5.11
N ILE A 177 3.54 -4.48 -6.23
CA ILE A 177 2.91 -5.10 -7.41
C ILE A 177 3.81 -6.19 -8.03
N PRO A 178 5.10 -5.96 -8.26
CA PRO A 178 6.00 -7.01 -8.76
C PRO A 178 6.07 -8.24 -7.85
N ILE A 179 6.15 -8.04 -6.53
CA ILE A 179 6.14 -9.13 -5.54
C ILE A 179 4.81 -9.90 -5.59
N TYR A 180 3.67 -9.19 -5.66
CA TYR A 180 2.37 -9.80 -5.82
C TYR A 180 2.32 -10.79 -6.99
N PHE A 181 2.79 -10.40 -8.17
CA PHE A 181 2.78 -11.30 -9.33
C PHE A 181 3.66 -12.54 -9.14
N ILE A 182 4.79 -12.38 -8.47
CA ILE A 182 5.67 -13.51 -8.13
C ILE A 182 4.96 -14.46 -7.16
N GLN A 183 4.41 -13.92 -6.07
CA GLN A 183 3.73 -14.69 -5.04
C GLN A 183 2.47 -15.37 -5.60
N LYS A 184 1.65 -14.67 -6.39
CA LYS A 184 0.48 -15.24 -7.09
C LYS A 184 0.85 -16.46 -7.93
N LYS A 185 1.94 -16.36 -8.70
CA LYS A 185 2.44 -17.50 -9.49
C LYS A 185 2.87 -18.69 -8.64
N ILE A 186 3.45 -18.44 -7.47
CA ILE A 186 3.87 -19.50 -6.54
C ILE A 186 2.64 -20.15 -5.88
N LEU A 187 1.72 -19.33 -5.38
CA LEU A 187 0.52 -19.79 -4.66
C LEU A 187 -0.45 -20.57 -5.56
N ASN A 188 -0.59 -20.18 -6.82
CA ASN A 188 -1.44 -20.88 -7.79
C ASN A 188 -0.95 -22.28 -8.17
N LYS A 189 0.26 -22.68 -7.77
CA LYS A 189 0.75 -24.05 -7.96
C LYS A 189 0.13 -25.05 -6.99
N LYS A 190 -0.52 -24.58 -5.93
CA LYS A 190 -1.17 -25.40 -4.91
C LYS A 190 -2.62 -24.98 -4.79
N MET A 191 -3.49 -25.97 -4.72
CA MET A 191 -4.94 -25.75 -4.60
C MET A 191 -5.25 -24.87 -3.38
N ASN A 192 -6.10 -23.87 -3.58
CA ASN A 192 -6.65 -22.95 -2.58
C ASN A 192 -5.68 -21.97 -1.88
N GLN A 193 -4.36 -22.07 -2.06
CA GLN A 193 -3.45 -21.18 -1.30
C GLN A 193 -3.62 -19.71 -1.64
N TYR A 194 -3.88 -19.36 -2.90
CA TYR A 194 -4.11 -17.98 -3.29
C TYR A 194 -5.40 -17.42 -2.68
N SER A 195 -6.49 -18.20 -2.70
CA SER A 195 -7.77 -17.79 -2.10
C SER A 195 -7.71 -17.68 -0.57
N GLU A 196 -6.92 -18.53 0.09
CA GLU A 196 -6.65 -18.43 1.53
C GLU A 196 -5.93 -17.12 1.88
N VAL A 197 -4.94 -16.72 1.07
CA VAL A 197 -4.23 -15.44 1.27
C VAL A 197 -5.18 -14.26 1.09
N LEU A 198 -6.02 -14.26 0.04
CA LEU A 198 -7.02 -13.21 -0.15
C LEU A 198 -7.97 -13.12 1.04
N LYS A 199 -8.50 -14.25 1.50
CA LYS A 199 -9.41 -14.31 2.65
C LYS A 199 -8.76 -13.76 3.92
N GLU A 200 -7.52 -14.15 4.21
CA GLU A 200 -6.81 -13.67 5.41
C GLU A 200 -6.47 -12.17 5.27
N SER A 201 -6.11 -11.71 4.08
CA SER A 201 -5.87 -10.28 3.81
C SER A 201 -7.13 -9.45 4.09
N GLU A 202 -8.31 -9.90 3.63
CA GLU A 202 -9.59 -9.25 3.93
C GLU A 202 -9.89 -9.22 5.44
N ILE A 203 -9.66 -10.32 6.15
CA ILE A 203 -9.83 -10.38 7.61
C ILE A 203 -8.95 -9.33 8.32
N GLN A 204 -7.70 -9.15 7.88
CA GLN A 204 -6.81 -8.15 8.47
C GLN A 204 -7.25 -6.71 8.12
N ALA A 205 -7.72 -6.45 6.90
CA ALA A 205 -8.30 -5.17 6.51
C ALA A 205 -9.57 -4.85 7.32
N GLU A 206 -10.47 -5.83 7.50
CA GLU A 206 -11.67 -5.68 8.33
C GLU A 206 -11.33 -5.32 9.77
N LYS A 207 -10.34 -5.99 10.39
CA LYS A 207 -9.85 -5.65 11.73
C LYS A 207 -9.32 -4.22 11.82
N GLY A 208 -8.70 -3.70 10.77
CA GLY A 208 -8.30 -2.30 10.65
C GLY A 208 -9.50 -1.36 10.56
N ASN A 209 -10.47 -1.69 9.71
CA ASN A 209 -11.71 -0.93 9.50
C ASN A 209 -12.61 -0.88 10.74
N GLU A 210 -12.65 -1.95 11.56
CA GLU A 210 -13.51 -2.09 12.75
C GLU A 210 -13.29 -1.01 13.82
N LYS A 211 -12.10 -0.44 13.94
CA LYS A 211 -11.85 0.65 14.88
C LYS A 211 -12.80 1.82 14.63
N LEU A 212 -13.16 2.06 13.39
CA LEU A 212 -14.12 3.09 12.98
C LEU A 212 -15.57 2.69 13.30
N TYR A 213 -15.90 1.44 13.08
CA TYR A 213 -17.24 0.91 13.34
C TYR A 213 -17.60 1.00 14.84
N LYS A 214 -16.69 0.59 15.72
CA LYS A 214 -16.86 0.68 17.19
C LYS A 214 -17.00 2.12 17.67
N ALA A 215 -16.26 3.07 17.08
CA ALA A 215 -16.38 4.50 17.39
C ALA A 215 -17.75 5.08 16.94
N ARG A 216 -18.27 4.67 15.79
CA ARG A 216 -19.60 5.07 15.30
C ARG A 216 -20.74 4.53 16.16
N LEU A 217 -20.64 3.27 16.61
CA LEU A 217 -21.66 2.68 17.51
C LEU A 217 -21.70 3.35 18.88
N LYS A 218 -20.54 3.74 19.44
CA LYS A 218 -20.51 4.49 20.70
C LYS A 218 -21.16 5.86 20.56
N ARG A 219 -20.96 6.59 19.44
CA ARG A 219 -21.59 7.91 19.20
C ARG A 219 -23.11 7.84 18.97
N LYS A 220 -23.64 6.72 18.49
CA LYS A 220 -25.10 6.55 18.32
C LYS A 220 -25.82 6.16 19.62
N LYS A 221 -25.07 5.78 20.67
CA LYS A 221 -25.62 5.41 21.99
C LYS A 221 -25.51 6.52 23.03
N MET A 222 -24.93 7.66 22.68
CA MET A 222 -24.94 8.93 23.43
C MET A 222 -25.90 9.90 22.76
#